data_ef2dbeca5529f80ec69ca54cdf1291ac
#
_entry.id   ef2dbeca5529f80ec69ca54cdf1291ac
#
_cell.length_a   1.000
_cell.length_b   1.000
_cell.length_c   1.000
_cell.angle_alpha   90.00
_cell.angle_beta   90.00
_cell.angle_gamma   90.00
#
_symmetry.space_group_name_H-M   'P 1'
#
loop_
_entity.id
_entity.type
_entity.pdbx_description
1 polymer ?
#
loop_
_entity_poly.entity_id
_entity_poly.type
_entity_poly.pdbx_seq_one_letter_code
_entity_poly.pdbx_strand_id
1 'polypeptide(L)'
;MARKKKKQSQGVYYLILFICAVCLAYEPVAKILSDARQKSSTPAKIELTAGTRLEIPAKLKNVSEQILQQKGYTVSYNKDLKIPNWVAWELTPEKLVERESRTDKFLPDPDLPEHEAVTTDDYKGAGMDRGHMCPAGDNRWHWKAMQESFYMTNICPQNHNLNRGDWKE
;
A
#
# COMPACT_ATOMS: atom_id res chain seq x y z
N MET A 1 -69.65 -14.10 -37.60
CA MET A 1 -68.89 -13.27 -36.61
C MET A 1 -68.17 -14.08 -35.52
N ALA A 2 -68.18 -15.37 -35.47
CA ALA A 2 -67.59 -16.21 -34.39
C ALA A 2 -66.08 -16.57 -34.56
N ARG A 3 -65.51 -16.47 -35.75
CA ARG A 3 -64.12 -16.86 -36.01
C ARG A 3 -63.00 -15.89 -35.51
N LYS A 4 -63.33 -14.59 -35.36
CA LYS A 4 -62.33 -13.58 -34.89
C LYS A 4 -62.03 -13.66 -33.40
N LYS A 5 -62.98 -14.05 -32.55
CA LYS A 5 -62.76 -14.17 -31.08
C LYS A 5 -61.79 -15.31 -30.67
N LYS A 6 -61.79 -16.42 -31.43
CA LYS A 6 -60.93 -17.57 -31.11
C LYS A 6 -59.44 -17.31 -31.34
N LYS A 7 -59.10 -16.49 -32.35
CA LYS A 7 -57.70 -16.16 -32.67
C LYS A 7 -57.06 -15.21 -31.65
N GLN A 8 -57.87 -14.32 -31.05
CA GLN A 8 -57.39 -13.37 -30.05
C GLN A 8 -57.08 -14.06 -28.68
N SER A 9 -57.80 -15.11 -28.33
CA SER A 9 -57.58 -15.86 -27.11
C SER A 9 -56.34 -16.73 -27.18
N GLN A 10 -55.97 -17.24 -28.34
CA GLN A 10 -54.73 -18.03 -28.51
C GLN A 10 -53.47 -17.17 -28.38
N GLY A 11 -53.45 -15.94 -28.89
CA GLY A 11 -52.34 -15.04 -28.77
C GLY A 11 -52.05 -14.65 -27.32
N VAL A 12 -53.07 -14.39 -26.53
CA VAL A 12 -52.95 -14.11 -25.10
C VAL A 12 -52.40 -15.32 -24.33
N TYR A 13 -52.85 -16.52 -24.68
CA TYR A 13 -52.40 -17.76 -24.06
C TYR A 13 -50.89 -17.99 -24.30
N TYR A 14 -50.38 -17.82 -25.54
CA TYR A 14 -49.00 -17.94 -25.85
C TYR A 14 -48.13 -16.86 -25.18
N LEU A 15 -48.64 -15.64 -25.03
CA LEU A 15 -47.99 -14.57 -24.30
C LEU A 15 -47.80 -14.89 -22.83
N ILE A 16 -48.85 -15.44 -22.19
CA ILE A 16 -48.79 -15.87 -20.80
C ILE A 16 -47.80 -17.00 -20.61
N LEU A 17 -47.82 -18.02 -21.50
CA LEU A 17 -46.83 -19.11 -21.46
C LEU A 17 -45.40 -18.63 -21.61
N PHE A 18 -45.18 -17.66 -22.52
CA PHE A 18 -43.87 -17.07 -22.70
C PHE A 18 -43.40 -16.30 -21.45
N ILE A 19 -44.25 -15.49 -20.84
CA ILE A 19 -43.96 -14.78 -19.59
C ILE A 19 -43.65 -15.77 -18.45
N CYS A 20 -44.44 -16.84 -18.31
CA CYS A 20 -44.17 -17.87 -17.32
C CYS A 20 -42.83 -18.59 -17.56
N ALA A 21 -42.48 -18.90 -18.80
CA ALA A 21 -41.23 -19.51 -19.14
C ALA A 21 -40.02 -18.58 -18.83
N VAL A 22 -40.15 -17.27 -19.10
CA VAL A 22 -39.18 -16.28 -18.75
C VAL A 22 -39.03 -16.14 -17.23
N CYS A 23 -40.12 -16.09 -16.49
CA CYS A 23 -40.08 -16.05 -15.03
C CYS A 23 -39.46 -17.31 -14.41
N LEU A 24 -39.75 -18.50 -14.93
CA LEU A 24 -39.16 -19.76 -14.47
C LEU A 24 -37.64 -19.85 -14.76
N ALA A 25 -37.16 -19.21 -15.84
CA ALA A 25 -35.74 -19.15 -16.18
C ALA A 25 -34.99 -18.06 -15.40
N TYR A 26 -35.69 -17.01 -14.93
CA TYR A 26 -35.06 -15.86 -14.26
C TYR A 26 -34.53 -16.22 -12.87
N GLU A 27 -35.25 -16.97 -12.09
CA GLU A 27 -34.88 -17.37 -10.71
C GLU A 27 -33.51 -18.07 -10.64
N PRO A 28 -33.25 -19.14 -11.42
CA PRO A 28 -31.96 -19.82 -11.36
C PRO A 28 -30.80 -18.94 -11.86
N VAL A 29 -31.03 -18.09 -12.86
CA VAL A 29 -30.01 -17.17 -13.38
C VAL A 29 -29.69 -16.07 -12.37
N ALA A 30 -30.72 -15.49 -11.74
CA ALA A 30 -30.54 -14.48 -10.70
C ALA A 30 -29.76 -15.05 -9.49
N LYS A 31 -30.04 -16.28 -9.10
CA LYS A 31 -29.32 -16.97 -8.02
C LYS A 31 -27.86 -17.23 -8.38
N ILE A 32 -27.56 -17.70 -9.58
CA ILE A 32 -26.19 -17.92 -10.06
C ILE A 32 -25.40 -16.60 -10.06
N LEU A 33 -26.02 -15.49 -10.51
CA LEU A 33 -25.38 -14.17 -10.52
C LEU A 33 -25.17 -13.62 -9.10
N SER A 34 -26.12 -13.84 -8.18
CA SER A 34 -25.97 -13.45 -6.76
C SER A 34 -24.85 -14.24 -6.08
N ASP A 35 -24.80 -15.55 -6.30
CA ASP A 35 -23.77 -16.43 -5.73
C ASP A 35 -22.37 -16.11 -6.29
N ALA A 36 -22.27 -15.78 -7.59
CA ALA A 36 -21.05 -15.33 -8.21
C ALA A 36 -20.57 -13.98 -7.65
N ARG A 37 -21.49 -13.05 -7.41
CA ARG A 37 -21.20 -11.75 -6.80
C ARG A 37 -20.80 -11.88 -5.33
N GLN A 38 -21.39 -12.79 -4.59
CA GLN A 38 -21.07 -13.06 -3.19
C GLN A 38 -19.70 -13.75 -3.05
N LYS A 39 -19.33 -14.66 -3.97
CA LYS A 39 -17.98 -15.23 -4.04
C LYS A 39 -16.90 -14.23 -4.38
N SER A 40 -17.22 -13.19 -5.16
CA SER A 40 -16.28 -12.13 -5.55
C SER A 40 -16.09 -11.06 -4.47
N SER A 41 -17.01 -10.95 -3.51
CA SER A 41 -17.02 -9.88 -2.50
C SER A 41 -16.60 -10.31 -1.10
N THR A 42 -16.26 -11.58 -0.89
CA THR A 42 -15.68 -12.00 0.39
C THR A 42 -14.19 -11.69 0.34
N PRO A 43 -13.70 -10.64 1.05
CA PRO A 43 -12.27 -10.48 1.20
C PRO A 43 -11.75 -11.74 1.89
N ALA A 44 -10.71 -12.35 1.33
CA ALA A 44 -10.03 -13.45 2.00
C ALA A 44 -9.71 -12.98 3.42
N LYS A 45 -10.30 -13.61 4.42
CA LYS A 45 -9.98 -13.36 5.82
C LYS A 45 -8.53 -13.79 5.99
N ILE A 46 -7.62 -12.81 5.93
CA ILE A 46 -6.23 -13.03 6.26
C ILE A 46 -6.23 -13.30 7.77
N GLU A 47 -6.07 -14.56 8.17
CA GLU A 47 -5.76 -14.88 9.55
C GLU A 47 -4.36 -14.35 9.83
N LEU A 48 -4.32 -13.23 10.53
CA LEU A 48 -3.12 -12.63 11.09
C LEU A 48 -2.60 -13.55 12.18
N THR A 49 -1.68 -14.44 11.84
CA THR A 49 -0.88 -15.12 12.84
C THR A 49 -0.01 -14.10 13.56
N ALA A 50 -0.04 -14.09 14.88
CA ALA A 50 0.81 -13.23 15.69
C ALA A 50 2.28 -13.39 15.24
N GLY A 51 2.87 -12.33 14.69
CA GLY A 51 4.24 -12.31 14.15
C GLY A 51 4.35 -12.07 12.65
N THR A 52 3.25 -11.97 11.91
CA THR A 52 3.30 -11.59 10.49
C THR A 52 3.51 -10.08 10.38
N ARG A 53 4.65 -9.68 9.87
CA ARG A 53 5.00 -8.27 9.59
C ARG A 53 4.34 -7.86 8.27
N LEU A 54 3.10 -7.40 8.34
CA LEU A 54 2.29 -7.04 7.18
C LEU A 54 2.80 -5.81 6.44
N GLU A 55 3.55 -4.97 7.14
CA GLU A 55 4.16 -3.78 6.58
C GLU A 55 5.32 -4.10 5.61
N ILE A 56 5.89 -5.31 5.64
CA ILE A 56 7.04 -5.67 4.82
C ILE A 56 6.59 -6.16 3.44
N PRO A 57 6.99 -5.48 2.36
CA PRO A 57 6.72 -5.93 1.00
C PRO A 57 7.38 -7.27 0.66
N ALA A 58 6.84 -7.97 -0.31
CA ALA A 58 7.49 -9.14 -0.88
C ALA A 58 8.84 -8.75 -1.52
N LYS A 59 9.78 -9.70 -1.53
CA LYS A 59 11.11 -9.50 -2.12
C LYS A 59 11.00 -8.98 -3.56
N LEU A 60 11.76 -7.93 -3.87
CA LEU A 60 11.84 -7.37 -5.21
C LEU A 60 12.58 -8.32 -6.16
N LYS A 61 12.20 -8.31 -7.43
CA LYS A 61 12.86 -9.10 -8.49
C LYS A 61 13.65 -8.15 -9.40
N ASN A 62 14.86 -8.58 -9.78
CA ASN A 62 15.73 -7.86 -10.72
C ASN A 62 16.12 -6.43 -10.25
N VAL A 63 16.18 -6.21 -8.95
CA VAL A 63 16.58 -4.96 -8.33
C VAL A 63 17.60 -5.27 -7.24
N SER A 64 18.61 -4.44 -7.11
CA SER A 64 19.55 -4.50 -5.98
C SER A 64 18.80 -4.23 -4.68
N GLU A 65 18.85 -5.16 -3.73
CA GLU A 65 18.09 -5.09 -2.50
C GLU A 65 18.91 -5.60 -1.32
N GLN A 66 19.13 -4.74 -0.35
CA GLN A 66 19.66 -5.07 0.96
C GLN A 66 18.66 -4.63 2.02
N ILE A 67 18.16 -5.57 2.81
CA ILE A 67 17.20 -5.29 3.89
C ILE A 67 17.98 -4.88 5.14
N LEU A 68 17.74 -3.67 5.62
CA LEU A 68 18.28 -3.13 6.86
C LEU A 68 17.14 -2.92 7.85
N GLN A 69 17.29 -3.41 9.08
CA GLN A 69 16.28 -3.31 10.12
C GLN A 69 16.72 -2.29 11.16
N GLN A 70 16.04 -1.16 11.18
CA GLN A 70 16.25 -0.10 12.14
C GLN A 70 15.22 -0.19 13.29
N LYS A 71 15.41 0.57 14.36
CA LYS A 71 14.53 0.57 15.54
C LYS A 71 13.09 0.95 15.20
N GLY A 72 12.89 1.91 14.30
CA GLY A 72 11.59 2.47 13.96
C GLY A 72 11.04 2.03 12.61
N TYR A 73 11.86 1.45 11.73
CA TYR A 73 11.48 1.10 10.36
C TYR A 73 12.36 -0.02 9.79
N THR A 74 11.95 -0.56 8.67
CA THR A 74 12.77 -1.44 7.83
C THR A 74 12.93 -0.78 6.46
N VAL A 75 14.12 -0.82 5.90
CA VAL A 75 14.41 -0.28 4.58
C VAL A 75 14.95 -1.37 3.66
N SER A 76 14.48 -1.37 2.42
CA SER A 76 15.13 -2.06 1.31
C SER A 76 16.04 -1.06 0.61
N TYR A 77 17.33 -1.17 0.85
CA TYR A 77 18.32 -0.25 0.29
C TYR A 77 18.86 -0.77 -1.04
N ASN A 78 18.91 0.13 -2.02
CA ASN A 78 19.49 -0.12 -3.32
C ASN A 78 20.93 0.46 -3.33
N LYS A 79 21.92 -0.38 -3.20
CA LYS A 79 23.32 0.04 -3.15
C LYS A 79 23.87 0.56 -4.47
N ASP A 80 23.26 0.16 -5.59
CA ASP A 80 23.69 0.60 -6.92
C ASP A 80 23.20 2.03 -7.21
N LEU A 81 22.00 2.37 -6.75
CA LEU A 81 21.40 3.70 -6.88
C LEU A 81 21.64 4.59 -5.65
N LYS A 82 22.10 4.02 -4.54
CA LYS A 82 22.28 4.69 -3.24
C LYS A 82 21.03 5.38 -2.70
N ILE A 83 19.86 4.76 -2.93
CA ILE A 83 18.55 5.22 -2.43
C ILE A 83 17.74 4.04 -1.90
N PRO A 84 16.71 4.27 -1.05
CA PRO A 84 15.78 3.22 -0.67
C PRO A 84 14.90 2.80 -1.86
N ASN A 85 14.69 1.49 -2.06
CA ASN A 85 13.62 0.98 -2.92
C ASN A 85 12.26 1.18 -2.26
N TRP A 86 12.19 0.91 -0.95
CA TRP A 86 11.04 1.16 -0.10
C TRP A 86 11.49 1.27 1.37
N VAL A 87 10.67 1.92 2.15
CA VAL A 87 10.78 1.97 3.61
C VAL A 87 9.42 1.62 4.21
N ALA A 88 9.40 0.75 5.20
CA ALA A 88 8.20 0.28 5.85
C ALA A 88 8.29 0.41 7.37
N TRP A 89 7.23 0.90 8.00
CA TRP A 89 7.15 1.04 9.45
C TRP A 89 5.72 0.82 9.94
N GLU A 90 5.60 0.48 11.19
CA GLU A 90 4.34 0.37 11.90
C GLU A 90 4.18 1.58 12.82
N LEU A 91 3.08 2.30 12.71
CA LEU A 91 2.71 3.40 13.60
C LEU A 91 1.61 2.93 14.56
N THR A 92 1.94 2.86 15.85
CA THR A 92 0.99 2.49 16.90
C THR A 92 0.72 3.68 17.83
N PRO A 93 -0.37 3.68 18.61
CA PRO A 93 -0.65 4.76 19.57
C PRO A 93 0.51 5.03 20.53
N GLU A 94 1.27 4.00 20.93
CA GLU A 94 2.41 4.12 21.84
C GLU A 94 3.59 4.84 21.19
N LYS A 95 3.69 4.77 19.86
CA LYS A 95 4.73 5.46 19.06
C LYS A 95 4.36 6.91 18.73
N LEU A 96 3.11 7.33 18.96
CA LEU A 96 2.69 8.72 18.79
C LEU A 96 3.14 9.64 19.94
N VAL A 97 3.73 9.08 21.01
CA VAL A 97 4.20 9.86 22.14
C VAL A 97 5.53 10.53 21.81
N GLU A 98 5.53 11.85 21.74
CA GLU A 98 6.73 12.67 21.50
C GLU A 98 7.62 12.74 22.74
N ARG A 99 8.64 11.92 22.81
CA ARG A 99 9.63 11.86 23.89
C ARG A 99 10.93 12.55 23.53
N GLU A 100 11.23 12.58 22.22
CA GLU A 100 12.52 13.04 21.72
C GLU A 100 12.36 14.27 20.83
N SER A 101 13.28 15.19 20.96
CA SER A 101 13.40 16.32 20.04
C SER A 101 13.96 15.87 18.70
N ARG A 102 13.54 16.52 17.62
CA ARG A 102 14.07 16.26 16.30
C ARG A 102 15.58 16.54 16.27
N THR A 103 16.37 15.63 15.70
CA THR A 103 17.76 15.91 15.31
C THR A 103 17.82 16.43 13.88
N ASP A 104 18.94 17.02 13.48
CA ASP A 104 19.25 17.41 12.09
C ASP A 104 20.55 16.75 11.60
N LYS A 105 21.04 15.76 12.30
CA LYS A 105 22.30 15.07 12.01
C LYS A 105 22.06 13.91 11.05
N PHE A 106 22.21 14.19 9.77
CA PHE A 106 22.25 13.13 8.75
C PHE A 106 23.58 12.38 8.84
N LEU A 107 23.51 11.05 8.90
CA LEU A 107 24.66 10.17 9.07
C LEU A 107 24.62 9.04 8.02
N PRO A 108 25.78 8.59 7.52
CA PRO A 108 25.85 7.31 6.84
C PRO A 108 25.30 6.19 7.73
N ASP A 109 24.67 5.18 7.13
CA ASP A 109 24.17 4.03 7.86
C ASP A 109 25.36 3.14 8.28
N PRO A 110 25.55 2.88 9.57
CA PRO A 110 26.69 2.09 10.06
C PRO A 110 26.62 0.61 9.68
N ASP A 111 25.44 0.12 9.27
CA ASP A 111 25.26 -1.27 8.82
C ASP A 111 25.73 -1.50 7.38
N LEU A 112 26.22 -0.43 6.71
CA LEU A 112 26.77 -0.50 5.38
C LEU A 112 28.29 -0.27 5.40
N PRO A 113 29.05 -0.96 4.54
CA PRO A 113 30.45 -0.61 4.31
C PRO A 113 30.55 0.79 3.68
N GLU A 114 31.64 1.50 3.98
CA GLU A 114 31.82 2.91 3.59
C GLU A 114 31.62 3.16 2.07
N HIS A 115 32.10 2.24 1.23
CA HIS A 115 32.00 2.38 -0.24
C HIS A 115 30.57 2.18 -0.78
N GLU A 116 29.70 1.52 -0.03
CA GLU A 116 28.28 1.32 -0.38
C GLU A 116 27.37 2.36 0.29
N ALA A 117 27.83 2.99 1.38
CA ALA A 117 27.05 3.99 2.11
C ALA A 117 26.87 5.28 1.31
N VAL A 118 25.66 5.81 1.34
CA VAL A 118 25.38 7.15 0.85
C VAL A 118 25.68 8.17 1.94
N THR A 119 26.18 9.33 1.56
CA THR A 119 26.55 10.42 2.46
C THR A 119 25.83 11.71 2.09
N THR A 120 25.95 12.72 2.95
CA THR A 120 25.41 14.05 2.65
C THR A 120 26.09 14.71 1.46
N ASP A 121 27.32 14.29 1.12
CA ASP A 121 28.07 14.84 0.01
C ASP A 121 27.53 14.43 -1.35
N ASP A 122 26.90 13.23 -1.41
CA ASP A 122 26.20 12.74 -2.61
C ASP A 122 25.02 13.65 -3.02
N TYR A 123 24.50 14.47 -2.09
CA TYR A 123 23.39 15.42 -2.32
C TYR A 123 23.85 16.86 -2.62
N LYS A 124 25.14 17.16 -2.49
CA LYS A 124 25.64 18.51 -2.74
C LYS A 124 25.51 18.89 -4.22
N GLY A 125 24.84 20.00 -4.48
CA GLY A 125 24.65 20.49 -5.84
C GLY A 125 23.63 19.72 -6.68
N ALA A 126 22.91 18.73 -6.11
CA ALA A 126 21.91 17.93 -6.83
C ALA A 126 20.63 18.70 -7.15
N GLY A 127 20.39 19.89 -6.56
CA GLY A 127 19.17 20.65 -6.72
C GLY A 127 17.92 20.00 -6.09
N MET A 128 18.14 19.00 -5.23
CA MET A 128 17.11 18.26 -4.53
C MET A 128 17.33 18.31 -3.03
N ASP A 129 16.26 18.24 -2.26
CA ASP A 129 16.32 18.11 -0.80
C ASP A 129 16.60 16.65 -0.38
N ARG A 130 17.14 16.50 0.81
CA ARG A 130 17.25 15.21 1.51
C ARG A 130 15.93 14.91 2.17
N GLY A 131 15.05 14.21 1.47
CA GLY A 131 13.71 13.88 1.95
C GLY A 131 13.68 12.56 2.68
N HIS A 132 13.01 12.53 3.84
CA HIS A 132 12.79 11.30 4.61
C HIS A 132 11.74 10.43 3.93
N MET A 133 11.98 9.11 3.89
CA MET A 133 10.97 8.12 3.51
C MET A 133 10.11 7.74 4.72
N CYS A 134 10.72 7.28 5.83
CA CYS A 134 10.04 7.17 7.11
C CYS A 134 10.20 8.49 7.86
N PRO A 135 9.12 9.23 8.18
CA PRO A 135 9.20 10.55 8.80
C PRO A 135 9.91 10.53 10.15
N ALA A 136 10.72 11.56 10.41
CA ALA A 136 11.32 11.73 11.73
C ALA A 136 10.25 11.97 12.82
N GLY A 137 9.10 12.54 12.46
CA GLY A 137 7.95 12.73 13.34
C GLY A 137 7.45 11.41 13.95
N ASP A 138 7.40 10.34 13.15
CA ASP A 138 6.93 9.01 13.56
C ASP A 138 7.96 8.26 14.43
N ASN A 139 9.16 8.81 14.61
CA ASN A 139 10.26 8.21 15.36
C ASN A 139 10.60 8.93 16.67
N ARG A 140 9.78 9.91 17.09
CA ARG A 140 10.00 10.69 18.32
C ARG A 140 9.76 9.93 19.63
N TRP A 141 9.31 8.72 19.57
CA TRP A 141 9.04 7.87 20.75
C TRP A 141 10.30 7.29 21.40
N HIS A 142 11.44 7.30 20.70
CA HIS A 142 12.68 6.72 21.22
C HIS A 142 13.90 7.38 20.57
N TRP A 143 14.94 7.73 21.36
CA TRP A 143 16.13 8.43 20.90
C TRP A 143 16.84 7.72 19.73
N LYS A 144 16.96 6.37 19.81
CA LYS A 144 17.59 5.57 18.76
C LYS A 144 16.75 5.56 17.48
N ALA A 145 15.44 5.44 17.57
CA ALA A 145 14.57 5.53 16.39
C ALA A 145 14.68 6.90 15.72
N MET A 146 14.70 7.98 16.52
CA MET A 146 14.93 9.34 16.02
C MET A 146 16.29 9.47 15.32
N GLN A 147 17.36 8.99 15.92
CA GLN A 147 18.69 9.05 15.32
C GLN A 147 18.75 8.27 14.00
N GLU A 148 18.25 7.04 13.99
CA GLU A 148 18.26 6.16 12.82
C GLU A 148 17.39 6.70 11.68
N SER A 149 16.32 7.46 11.97
CA SER A 149 15.49 8.09 10.93
C SER A 149 16.31 9.07 10.07
N PHE A 150 17.45 9.56 10.55
CA PHE A 150 18.40 10.42 9.83
C PHE A 150 19.54 9.65 9.17
N TYR A 151 19.52 8.33 9.17
CA TYR A 151 20.45 7.57 8.34
C TYR A 151 20.13 7.80 6.87
N MET A 152 21.19 8.01 6.09
CA MET A 152 21.07 8.33 4.66
C MET A 152 20.38 7.21 3.85
N THR A 153 20.29 5.98 4.38
CA THR A 153 19.52 4.88 3.81
C THR A 153 17.99 5.09 3.88
N ASN A 154 17.51 5.99 4.76
CA ASN A 154 16.12 6.42 4.83
C ASN A 154 15.81 7.65 3.98
N ILE A 155 16.81 8.18 3.27
CA ILE A 155 16.71 9.47 2.59
C ILE A 155 16.71 9.25 1.08
N CYS A 156 15.84 9.97 0.38
CA CYS A 156 15.83 10.03 -1.07
C CYS A 156 15.84 11.47 -1.57
N PRO A 157 16.26 11.72 -2.83
CA PRO A 157 16.13 13.03 -3.45
C PRO A 157 14.67 13.41 -3.59
N GLN A 158 14.26 14.53 -2.99
CA GLN A 158 12.88 15.03 -3.07
C GLN A 158 12.86 16.46 -3.61
N ASN A 159 11.81 16.76 -4.36
CA ASN A 159 11.56 18.12 -4.80
C ASN A 159 11.35 19.02 -3.57
N HIS A 160 11.92 20.23 -3.62
CA HIS A 160 11.88 21.18 -2.51
C HIS A 160 10.44 21.52 -2.06
N ASN A 161 9.54 21.77 -3.02
CA ASN A 161 8.16 22.13 -2.69
C ASN A 161 7.40 20.95 -2.07
N LEU A 162 7.67 19.72 -2.51
CA LEU A 162 7.11 18.51 -1.91
C LEU A 162 7.64 18.32 -0.49
N ASN A 163 8.96 18.33 -0.31
CA ASN A 163 9.60 18.02 0.98
C ASN A 163 9.31 19.05 2.06
N ARG A 164 9.18 20.33 1.69
CA ARG A 164 8.92 21.44 2.64
C ARG A 164 7.49 21.93 2.65
N GLY A 165 6.67 21.51 1.71
CA GLY A 165 5.24 21.76 1.61
C GLY A 165 4.43 20.54 2.03
N ASP A 166 3.77 19.90 1.05
CA ASP A 166 2.76 18.86 1.26
C ASP A 166 3.25 17.67 2.11
N TRP A 167 4.56 17.35 2.07
CA TRP A 167 5.14 16.25 2.86
C TRP A 167 5.49 16.65 4.30
N LYS A 168 5.48 17.94 4.61
CA LYS A 168 5.82 18.44 5.94
C LYS A 168 4.59 18.56 6.86
N GLU A 169 3.40 18.67 6.28
CA GLU A 169 2.14 18.77 7.01
C GLU A 169 1.72 17.39 7.53
#